data_68e8802a045d862743969434265fd615
#
_entry.id   68e8802a045d862743969434265fd615
#
_cell.length_a   1.000
_cell.length_b   1.000
_cell.length_c   1.000
_cell.angle_alpha   90.00
_cell.angle_beta   90.00
_cell.angle_gamma   90.00
#
_symmetry.space_group_name_H-M   'P 1'
#
loop_
_entity.id
_entity.type
_entity.pdbx_description
1 polymer ?
#
loop_
_entity_poly.entity_id
_entity_poly.type
_entity_poly.pdbx_seq_one_letter_code
_entity_poly.pdbx_strand_id
1 'polypeptide(L)'
;MWAMGEPSEVWHPPVRVTASSRRRRTVAARFVDGVLEVRVPSWMGPAERARWAERMRLRIERQVRRAGPTDTQLERRAVLLNRRYFEGRLRWSSLSYAEQERRWGSCSPDAAVIRISSRAARLPAWVLDYLLVHELAHLEVPSHGPRFWALVERYPLTERARGYLIALDHQSGREETEDF
;
A
#
# COMPACT_ATOMS: atom_id res chain seq x y z
N MET A 1 0.47 9.93 28.15
CA MET A 1 -0.69 9.14 27.69
C MET A 1 -0.57 9.08 26.17
N TRP A 2 0.03 8.01 25.61
CA TRP A 2 0.25 7.86 24.18
C TRP A 2 -1.04 7.30 23.57
N ALA A 3 -1.73 8.09 22.77
CA ALA A 3 -2.84 7.60 21.96
C ALA A 3 -2.27 6.56 20.98
N MET A 4 -2.60 5.31 21.21
CA MET A 4 -2.36 4.23 20.24
C MET A 4 -3.10 4.62 18.96
N GLY A 5 -2.31 4.84 17.89
CA GLY A 5 -2.87 5.11 16.58
C GLY A 5 -3.87 4.01 16.22
N GLU A 6 -5.02 4.43 15.75
CA GLU A 6 -6.10 3.58 15.27
C GLU A 6 -5.54 2.47 14.35
N PRO A 7 -5.99 1.22 14.49
CA PRO A 7 -5.63 0.16 13.54
C PRO A 7 -6.02 0.63 12.16
N SER A 8 -5.12 0.49 11.19
CA SER A 8 -5.32 0.87 9.79
C SER A 8 -6.74 0.51 9.37
N GLU A 9 -7.53 1.54 9.04
CA GLU A 9 -8.92 1.42 8.63
C GLU A 9 -9.02 0.31 7.57
N VAL A 10 -9.61 -0.81 7.96
CA VAL A 10 -9.78 -1.94 7.06
C VAL A 10 -10.67 -1.42 5.93
N TRP A 11 -10.14 -1.39 4.71
CA TRP A 11 -10.88 -0.94 3.56
C TRP A 11 -12.15 -1.78 3.38
N HIS A 12 -13.31 -1.15 3.62
CA HIS A 12 -14.63 -1.73 3.51
C HIS A 12 -15.38 -1.06 2.35
N PRO A 13 -15.42 -1.65 1.16
CA PRO A 13 -16.15 -1.07 0.06
C PRO A 13 -17.65 -1.07 0.36
N PRO A 14 -18.38 0.00 0.05
CA PRO A 14 -19.82 -0.01 0.09
C PRO A 14 -20.36 -1.08 -0.88
N VAL A 15 -21.38 -1.83 -0.46
CA VAL A 15 -21.97 -2.92 -1.24
C VAL A 15 -23.37 -2.54 -1.71
N ARG A 16 -23.63 -2.72 -3.00
CA ARG A 16 -24.96 -2.61 -3.60
C ARG A 16 -25.41 -3.96 -4.15
N VAL A 17 -26.54 -4.46 -3.67
CA VAL A 17 -27.11 -5.72 -4.16
C VAL A 17 -28.18 -5.46 -5.21
N THR A 18 -28.03 -6.07 -6.39
CA THR A 18 -28.98 -5.94 -7.50
C THR A 18 -29.53 -7.32 -7.86
N ALA A 19 -30.86 -7.45 -7.83
CA ALA A 19 -31.55 -8.67 -8.26
C ALA A 19 -31.65 -8.74 -9.79
N SER A 20 -31.38 -9.91 -10.38
CA SER A 20 -31.40 -10.13 -11.83
C SER A 20 -32.29 -11.33 -12.18
N SER A 21 -33.31 -11.12 -12.98
CA SER A 21 -34.17 -12.17 -13.52
C SER A 21 -33.48 -13.06 -14.56
N ARG A 22 -32.43 -12.53 -15.22
CA ARG A 22 -31.62 -13.28 -16.19
C ARG A 22 -30.67 -14.30 -15.53
N ARG A 23 -30.38 -14.13 -14.23
CA ARG A 23 -29.49 -15.05 -13.48
C ARG A 23 -30.32 -16.08 -12.72
N ARG A 24 -30.09 -17.34 -13.01
CA ARG A 24 -30.81 -18.43 -12.33
C ARG A 24 -30.00 -19.11 -11.22
N ARG A 25 -28.66 -19.21 -11.37
CA ARG A 25 -27.80 -20.00 -10.46
C ARG A 25 -26.50 -19.31 -10.03
N THR A 26 -26.18 -18.14 -10.60
CA THR A 26 -24.87 -17.52 -10.36
C THR A 26 -24.99 -16.17 -9.66
N VAL A 27 -24.09 -15.94 -8.71
CA VAL A 27 -23.83 -14.64 -8.10
C VAL A 27 -22.56 -14.07 -8.72
N ALA A 28 -22.57 -12.80 -9.08
CA ALA A 28 -21.39 -12.09 -9.59
C ALA A 28 -21.20 -10.79 -8.83
N ALA A 29 -19.95 -10.38 -8.67
CA ALA A 29 -19.58 -9.11 -8.08
C ALA A 29 -18.64 -8.36 -9.01
N ARG A 30 -18.79 -7.03 -9.11
CA ARG A 30 -17.90 -6.13 -9.85
C ARG A 30 -17.80 -4.79 -9.13
N PHE A 31 -16.70 -4.08 -9.34
CA PHE A 31 -16.58 -2.69 -8.91
C PHE A 31 -17.14 -1.75 -9.98
N VAL A 32 -17.98 -0.82 -9.55
CA VAL A 32 -18.51 0.27 -10.36
C VAL A 32 -18.46 1.53 -9.51
N ASP A 33 -17.70 2.51 -9.91
CA ASP A 33 -17.57 3.82 -9.23
C ASP A 33 -17.29 3.72 -7.73
N GLY A 34 -16.38 2.81 -7.34
CA GLY A 34 -16.00 2.61 -5.94
C GLY A 34 -16.98 1.79 -5.10
N VAL A 35 -18.10 1.33 -5.68
CA VAL A 35 -19.13 0.50 -5.03
C VAL A 35 -19.00 -0.94 -5.51
N LEU A 36 -19.02 -1.91 -4.59
CA LEU A 36 -19.10 -3.34 -4.93
C LEU A 36 -20.54 -3.71 -5.30
N GLU A 37 -20.82 -3.81 -6.58
CA GLU A 37 -22.12 -4.25 -7.08
C GLU A 37 -22.18 -5.80 -7.09
N VAL A 38 -23.06 -6.36 -6.26
CA VAL A 38 -23.29 -7.82 -6.17
C VAL A 38 -24.62 -8.15 -6.86
N ARG A 39 -24.55 -8.89 -7.96
CA ARG A 39 -25.73 -9.32 -8.74
C ARG A 39 -26.14 -10.72 -8.34
N VAL A 40 -27.36 -10.85 -7.85
CA VAL A 40 -27.95 -12.11 -7.38
C VAL A 40 -29.18 -12.49 -8.20
N PRO A 41 -29.56 -13.79 -8.26
CA PRO A 41 -30.84 -14.20 -8.82
C PRO A 41 -32.03 -13.53 -8.12
N SER A 42 -33.06 -13.17 -8.89
CA SER A 42 -34.24 -12.48 -8.35
C SER A 42 -35.06 -13.29 -7.36
N TRP A 43 -35.02 -14.61 -7.46
CA TRP A 43 -35.72 -15.52 -6.57
C TRP A 43 -35.11 -15.64 -5.15
N MET A 44 -33.87 -15.17 -4.95
CA MET A 44 -33.24 -15.19 -3.63
C MET A 44 -33.96 -14.28 -2.64
N GLY A 45 -34.21 -14.78 -1.43
CA GLY A 45 -34.78 -13.99 -0.34
C GLY A 45 -33.83 -12.95 0.23
N PRO A 46 -34.34 -11.96 0.98
CA PRO A 46 -33.51 -10.88 1.53
C PRO A 46 -32.34 -11.35 2.39
N ALA A 47 -32.55 -12.32 3.27
CA ALA A 47 -31.52 -12.88 4.14
C ALA A 47 -30.41 -13.59 3.34
N GLU A 48 -30.76 -14.28 2.27
CA GLU A 48 -29.78 -14.94 1.41
C GLU A 48 -28.97 -13.94 0.59
N ARG A 49 -29.61 -12.89 0.09
CA ARG A 49 -28.94 -11.77 -0.59
C ARG A 49 -27.90 -11.10 0.31
N ALA A 50 -28.25 -10.84 1.57
CA ALA A 50 -27.35 -10.25 2.56
C ALA A 50 -26.12 -11.15 2.82
N ARG A 51 -26.33 -12.48 2.98
CA ARG A 51 -25.23 -13.45 3.15
C ARG A 51 -24.29 -13.48 1.93
N TRP A 52 -24.82 -13.41 0.72
CA TRP A 52 -24.00 -13.36 -0.49
C TRP A 52 -23.26 -12.03 -0.63
N ALA A 53 -23.88 -10.91 -0.30
CA ALA A 53 -23.24 -9.61 -0.29
C ALA A 53 -22.01 -9.61 0.62
N GLU A 54 -22.17 -10.09 1.85
CA GLU A 54 -21.08 -10.19 2.82
C GLU A 54 -19.97 -11.17 2.37
N ARG A 55 -20.34 -12.34 1.84
CA ARG A 55 -19.36 -13.31 1.31
C ARG A 55 -18.53 -12.71 0.17
N MET A 56 -19.16 -11.97 -0.75
CA MET A 56 -18.47 -11.32 -1.86
C MET A 56 -17.59 -10.17 -1.37
N ARG A 57 -18.05 -9.38 -0.40
CA ARG A 57 -17.25 -8.34 0.24
C ARG A 57 -15.97 -8.92 0.85
N LEU A 58 -16.10 -9.93 1.70
CA LEU A 58 -14.96 -10.60 2.34
C LEU A 58 -14.01 -11.27 1.34
N ARG A 59 -14.54 -11.81 0.23
CA ARG A 59 -13.72 -12.38 -0.84
C ARG A 59 -12.88 -11.29 -1.52
N ILE A 60 -13.49 -10.17 -1.87
CA ILE A 60 -12.81 -9.04 -2.53
C ILE A 60 -11.79 -8.41 -1.58
N GLU A 61 -12.11 -8.19 -0.32
CA GLU A 61 -11.16 -7.68 0.68
C GLU A 61 -9.92 -8.59 0.80
N ARG A 62 -10.14 -9.91 0.82
CA ARG A 62 -9.02 -10.87 0.83
C ARG A 62 -8.21 -10.83 -0.46
N GLN A 63 -8.86 -10.64 -1.61
CA GLN A 63 -8.17 -10.53 -2.89
C GLN A 63 -7.35 -9.24 -2.98
N VAL A 64 -7.89 -8.11 -2.55
CA VAL A 64 -7.17 -6.81 -2.48
C VAL A 64 -5.97 -6.90 -1.54
N ARG A 65 -6.14 -7.51 -0.35
CA ARG A 65 -5.01 -7.75 0.57
C ARG A 65 -3.93 -8.65 -0.03
N ARG A 66 -4.28 -9.61 -0.88
CA ARG A 66 -3.32 -10.51 -1.55
C ARG A 66 -2.65 -9.87 -2.75
N ALA A 67 -3.35 -8.99 -3.45
CA ALA A 67 -2.80 -8.26 -4.61
C ALA A 67 -1.74 -7.22 -4.19
N GLY A 68 -1.73 -6.82 -2.92
CA GLY A 68 -0.89 -5.72 -2.44
C GLY A 68 -1.41 -4.36 -2.89
N PRO A 69 -0.79 -3.27 -2.42
CA PRO A 69 -1.13 -1.93 -2.86
C PRO A 69 -0.78 -1.73 -4.34
N THR A 70 -1.65 -1.02 -5.05
CA THR A 70 -1.41 -0.59 -6.45
C THR A 70 -0.49 0.63 -6.49
N ASP A 71 0.08 0.95 -7.67
CA ASP A 71 0.88 2.17 -7.86
C ASP A 71 0.09 3.43 -7.47
N THR A 72 -1.20 3.48 -7.78
CA THR A 72 -2.08 4.59 -7.36
C THR A 72 -2.19 4.71 -5.84
N GLN A 73 -2.26 3.60 -5.11
CA GLN A 73 -2.31 3.61 -3.65
C GLN A 73 -0.95 4.00 -3.06
N LEU A 74 0.14 3.51 -3.66
CA LEU A 74 1.50 3.86 -3.29
C LEU A 74 1.73 5.36 -3.45
N GLU A 75 1.30 5.94 -4.57
CA GLU A 75 1.41 7.36 -4.87
C GLU A 75 0.60 8.23 -3.90
N ARG A 76 -0.66 7.86 -3.62
CA ARG A 76 -1.47 8.55 -2.61
C ARG A 76 -0.78 8.56 -1.24
N ARG A 77 -0.19 7.43 -0.86
CA ARG A 77 0.54 7.32 0.40
C ARG A 77 1.78 8.22 0.42
N ALA A 78 2.56 8.24 -0.66
CA ALA A 78 3.71 9.14 -0.80
C ALA A 78 3.32 10.62 -0.71
N VAL A 79 2.20 11.02 -1.31
CA VAL A 79 1.67 12.40 -1.18
C VAL A 79 1.39 12.75 0.29
N LEU A 80 0.79 11.84 1.06
CA LEU A 80 0.51 12.06 2.49
C LEU A 80 1.81 12.19 3.29
N LEU A 81 2.78 11.30 3.05
CA LEU A 81 4.08 11.33 3.72
C LEU A 81 4.90 12.58 3.36
N ASN A 82 4.87 12.98 2.08
CA ASN A 82 5.48 14.23 1.62
C ASN A 82 4.90 15.44 2.37
N ARG A 83 3.57 15.52 2.46
CA ARG A 83 2.92 16.60 3.24
C ARG A 83 3.34 16.61 4.70
N ARG A 84 3.42 15.42 5.31
CA ARG A 84 3.68 15.27 6.74
C ARG A 84 5.14 15.53 7.13
N TYR A 85 6.09 15.06 6.33
CA TYR A 85 7.52 15.05 6.69
C TYR A 85 8.38 15.99 5.84
N PHE A 86 7.86 16.44 4.69
CA PHE A 86 8.58 17.31 3.76
C PHE A 86 7.75 18.54 3.35
N GLU A 87 6.73 18.91 4.13
CA GLU A 87 5.90 20.11 3.93
C GLU A 87 5.21 20.16 2.55
N GLY A 88 5.09 18.99 1.89
CA GLY A 88 4.52 18.87 0.57
C GLY A 88 5.37 19.48 -0.57
N ARG A 89 6.66 19.78 -0.31
CA ARG A 89 7.51 20.48 -1.28
C ARG A 89 8.13 19.58 -2.34
N LEU A 90 8.25 18.28 -2.08
CA LEU A 90 8.86 17.35 -3.02
C LEU A 90 7.96 17.10 -4.23
N ARG A 91 8.59 16.91 -5.40
CA ARG A 91 7.92 16.59 -6.65
C ARG A 91 8.63 15.41 -7.30
N TRP A 92 7.85 14.51 -7.88
CA TRP A 92 8.35 13.38 -8.66
C TRP A 92 7.57 13.26 -9.97
N SER A 93 8.22 12.69 -10.98
CA SER A 93 7.62 12.44 -12.29
C SER A 93 6.86 11.12 -12.32
N SER A 94 7.35 10.10 -11.58
CA SER A 94 6.66 8.82 -11.42
C SER A 94 7.08 8.12 -10.14
N LEU A 95 6.13 7.37 -9.58
CA LEU A 95 6.32 6.51 -8.41
C LEU A 95 5.53 5.22 -8.64
N SER A 96 6.22 4.07 -8.62
CA SER A 96 5.61 2.79 -8.95
C SER A 96 6.30 1.63 -8.25
N TYR A 97 5.62 0.49 -8.18
CA TYR A 97 6.27 -0.77 -7.88
C TYR A 97 7.12 -1.25 -9.06
N ALA A 98 8.23 -1.88 -8.76
CA ALA A 98 9.13 -2.45 -9.76
C ALA A 98 9.73 -3.78 -9.27
N GLU A 99 10.06 -4.67 -10.19
CA GLU A 99 10.82 -5.88 -9.89
C GLU A 99 12.25 -5.50 -9.52
N GLN A 100 12.58 -5.57 -8.23
CA GLN A 100 13.87 -5.28 -7.66
C GLN A 100 14.24 -6.39 -6.67
N GLU A 101 15.26 -7.17 -6.97
CA GLU A 101 15.66 -8.29 -6.12
C GLU A 101 16.65 -7.88 -5.02
N ARG A 102 17.54 -6.94 -5.32
CA ARG A 102 18.64 -6.54 -4.41
C ARG A 102 18.29 -5.35 -3.52
N ARG A 103 17.34 -4.49 -3.92
CA ARG A 103 16.96 -3.27 -3.21
C ARG A 103 15.50 -3.27 -2.84
N TRP A 104 15.15 -2.58 -1.76
CA TRP A 104 13.76 -2.36 -1.36
C TRP A 104 13.13 -1.16 -2.06
N GLY A 105 13.96 -0.20 -2.50
CA GLY A 105 13.57 0.97 -3.25
C GLY A 105 14.71 1.52 -4.07
N SER A 106 14.44 2.51 -4.90
CA SER A 106 15.44 3.31 -5.61
C SER A 106 14.84 4.64 -6.05
N CYS A 107 15.64 5.70 -5.94
CA CYS A 107 15.32 7.02 -6.46
C CYS A 107 16.35 7.41 -7.52
N SER A 108 15.87 8.01 -8.62
CA SER A 108 16.70 8.70 -9.60
C SER A 108 16.41 10.21 -9.49
N PRO A 109 17.16 10.99 -8.72
CA PRO A 109 16.84 12.39 -8.43
C PRO A 109 16.72 13.25 -9.67
N ASP A 110 17.62 13.10 -10.65
CA ASP A 110 17.64 13.88 -11.90
C ASP A 110 16.38 13.67 -12.74
N ALA A 111 15.85 12.44 -12.76
CA ALA A 111 14.62 12.11 -13.46
C ALA A 111 13.37 12.29 -12.57
N ALA A 112 13.56 12.49 -11.28
CA ALA A 112 12.52 12.50 -10.25
C ALA A 112 11.65 11.22 -10.31
N VAL A 113 12.30 10.05 -10.47
CA VAL A 113 11.64 8.74 -10.57
C VAL A 113 11.92 7.93 -9.33
N ILE A 114 10.86 7.45 -8.67
CA ILE A 114 10.94 6.58 -7.51
C ILE A 114 10.39 5.20 -7.88
N ARG A 115 11.11 4.15 -7.48
CA ARG A 115 10.67 2.76 -7.60
C ARG A 115 10.75 2.07 -6.26
N ILE A 116 9.68 1.38 -5.88
CA ILE A 116 9.61 0.54 -4.67
C ILE A 116 9.56 -0.92 -5.11
N SER A 117 10.33 -1.78 -4.50
CA SER A 117 10.30 -3.21 -4.82
C SER A 117 8.89 -3.79 -4.68
N SER A 118 8.44 -4.58 -5.65
CA SER A 118 7.17 -5.32 -5.59
C SER A 118 7.06 -6.19 -4.33
N ARG A 119 8.18 -6.62 -3.76
CA ARG A 119 8.25 -7.35 -2.49
C ARG A 119 7.74 -6.51 -1.31
N ALA A 120 7.96 -5.20 -1.36
CA ALA A 120 7.53 -4.28 -0.31
C ALA A 120 6.00 -4.13 -0.21
N ALA A 121 5.27 -4.53 -1.25
CA ALA A 121 3.80 -4.55 -1.26
C ALA A 121 3.19 -5.44 -0.16
N ARG A 122 3.96 -6.38 0.38
CA ARG A 122 3.52 -7.32 1.44
C ARG A 122 4.03 -6.95 2.82
N LEU A 123 4.84 -5.91 2.93
CA LEU A 123 5.38 -5.46 4.20
C LEU A 123 4.30 -4.76 5.05
N PRO A 124 4.48 -4.71 6.37
CA PRO A 124 3.67 -3.87 7.23
C PRO A 124 3.67 -2.42 6.74
N ALA A 125 2.52 -1.74 6.85
CA ALA A 125 2.36 -0.38 6.33
C ALA A 125 3.42 0.61 6.85
N TRP A 126 3.83 0.48 8.11
CA TRP A 126 4.87 1.32 8.71
C TRP A 126 6.28 1.09 8.13
N VAL A 127 6.56 -0.12 7.60
CA VAL A 127 7.82 -0.39 6.89
C VAL A 127 7.78 0.20 5.49
N LEU A 128 6.65 0.06 4.79
CA LEU A 128 6.44 0.70 3.49
C LEU A 128 6.52 2.23 3.58
N ASP A 129 6.00 2.82 4.67
CA ASP A 129 6.12 4.26 4.92
C ASP A 129 7.57 4.70 5.05
N TYR A 130 8.36 3.95 5.80
CA TYR A 130 9.80 4.20 5.91
C TYR A 130 10.47 4.18 4.54
N LEU A 131 10.24 3.15 3.73
CA LEU A 131 10.79 3.05 2.38
C LEU A 131 10.42 4.26 1.52
N LEU A 132 9.15 4.67 1.56
CA LEU A 132 8.69 5.85 0.84
C LEU A 132 9.35 7.14 1.34
N VAL A 133 9.51 7.33 2.65
CA VAL A 133 10.18 8.49 3.23
C VAL A 133 11.66 8.50 2.84
N HIS A 134 12.32 7.36 2.83
CA HIS A 134 13.71 7.18 2.41
C HIS A 134 13.88 7.61 0.93
N GLU A 135 13.08 7.06 0.03
CA GLU A 135 13.17 7.38 -1.40
C GLU A 135 12.77 8.84 -1.70
N LEU A 136 11.81 9.39 -0.96
CA LEU A 136 11.44 10.80 -1.06
C LEU A 136 12.59 11.70 -0.61
N ALA A 137 13.34 11.33 0.44
CA ALA A 137 14.49 12.10 0.90
C ALA A 137 15.59 12.19 -0.15
N HIS A 138 15.76 11.16 -0.99
CA HIS A 138 16.71 11.17 -2.10
C HIS A 138 16.41 12.20 -3.20
N LEU A 139 15.16 12.64 -3.34
CA LEU A 139 14.83 13.75 -4.24
C LEU A 139 15.50 15.07 -3.81
N GLU A 140 15.86 15.20 -2.53
CA GLU A 140 16.49 16.40 -1.99
C GLU A 140 17.99 16.19 -1.71
N VAL A 141 18.35 15.01 -1.20
CA VAL A 141 19.72 14.66 -0.79
C VAL A 141 20.10 13.31 -1.37
N PRO A 142 20.86 13.23 -2.47
CA PRO A 142 21.20 11.99 -3.15
C PRO A 142 22.05 11.01 -2.34
N SER A 143 22.88 11.49 -1.39
CA SER A 143 23.81 10.67 -0.60
C SER A 143 23.37 10.48 0.83
N HIS A 144 23.65 9.30 1.43
CA HIS A 144 23.28 8.92 2.79
C HIS A 144 24.12 9.60 3.90
N GLY A 145 24.40 10.90 3.76
CA GLY A 145 25.11 11.68 4.75
C GLY A 145 24.21 12.16 5.91
N PRO A 146 24.76 12.91 6.89
CA PRO A 146 24.00 13.39 8.04
C PRO A 146 22.74 14.19 7.68
N ARG A 147 22.80 14.97 6.60
CA ARG A 147 21.65 15.74 6.09
C ARG A 147 20.52 14.83 5.59
N PHE A 148 20.86 13.72 4.95
CA PHE A 148 19.90 12.73 4.49
C PHE A 148 19.19 12.07 5.68
N TRP A 149 19.98 11.57 6.63
CA TRP A 149 19.43 10.92 7.82
C TRP A 149 18.55 11.86 8.64
N ALA A 150 18.92 13.12 8.78
CA ALA A 150 18.07 14.12 9.44
C ALA A 150 16.70 14.31 8.77
N LEU A 151 16.57 14.03 7.46
CA LEU A 151 15.28 14.02 6.76
C LEU A 151 14.50 12.73 7.05
N VAL A 152 15.16 11.58 6.96
CA VAL A 152 14.52 10.26 7.15
C VAL A 152 14.08 10.05 8.59
N GLU A 153 14.87 10.50 9.58
CA GLU A 153 14.57 10.42 11.01
C GLU A 153 13.35 11.23 11.45
N ARG A 154 12.83 12.12 10.59
CA ARG A 154 11.50 12.73 10.83
C ARG A 154 10.38 11.69 10.89
N TYR A 155 10.58 10.52 10.28
CA TYR A 155 9.69 9.39 10.42
C TYR A 155 9.95 8.66 11.74
N PRO A 156 8.98 8.61 12.69
CA PRO A 156 9.24 8.16 14.05
C PRO A 156 9.63 6.69 14.20
N LEU A 157 9.35 5.87 13.17
CA LEU A 157 9.62 4.42 13.19
C LEU A 157 10.83 4.03 12.33
N THR A 158 11.70 4.98 11.97
CA THR A 158 12.87 4.78 11.11
C THR A 158 13.72 3.61 11.58
N GLU A 159 14.24 3.64 12.81
CA GLU A 159 15.12 2.59 13.33
C GLU A 159 14.43 1.22 13.42
N ARG A 160 13.16 1.21 13.79
CA ARG A 160 12.38 -0.02 13.85
C ARG A 160 12.20 -0.62 12.45
N ALA A 161 11.94 0.22 11.42
CA ALA A 161 11.76 -0.23 10.05
C ALA A 161 13.07 -0.74 9.46
N ARG A 162 14.18 -0.06 9.73
CA ARG A 162 15.53 -0.51 9.34
C ARG A 162 15.82 -1.90 9.92
N GLY A 163 15.69 -2.06 11.23
CA GLY A 163 15.91 -3.36 11.87
C GLY A 163 15.02 -4.48 11.30
N TYR A 164 13.78 -4.17 10.96
CA TYR A 164 12.87 -5.12 10.33
C TYR A 164 13.37 -5.56 8.93
N LEU A 165 13.80 -4.61 8.10
CA LEU A 165 14.31 -4.90 6.75
C LEU A 165 15.63 -5.68 6.79
N ILE A 166 16.56 -5.32 7.67
CA ILE A 166 17.81 -6.04 7.91
C ILE A 166 17.52 -7.51 8.28
N ALA A 167 16.59 -7.73 9.22
CA ALA A 167 16.22 -9.08 9.62
C ALA A 167 15.63 -9.90 8.46
N LEU A 168 14.83 -9.29 7.58
CA LEU A 168 14.28 -9.95 6.39
C LEU A 168 15.35 -10.29 5.35
N ASP A 169 16.29 -9.39 5.12
CA ASP A 169 17.38 -9.64 4.16
C ASP A 169 18.30 -10.73 4.66
N HIS A 170 18.65 -10.74 5.94
CA HIS A 170 19.42 -11.81 6.56
C HIS A 170 18.70 -13.18 6.46
N GLN A 171 17.39 -13.24 6.75
CA GLN A 171 16.60 -14.46 6.59
C GLN A 171 16.56 -14.98 5.14
N SER A 172 16.67 -14.08 4.18
CA SER A 172 16.60 -14.40 2.76
C SER A 172 17.97 -14.73 2.14
N GLY A 173 19.05 -14.76 2.96
CA GLY A 173 20.42 -14.98 2.49
C GLY A 173 20.94 -13.86 1.58
N ARG A 174 20.39 -12.65 1.71
CA ARG A 174 20.85 -11.47 0.98
C ARG A 174 21.88 -10.74 1.81
N GLU A 175 22.94 -10.30 1.14
CA GLU A 175 23.88 -9.36 1.76
C GLU A 175 23.16 -8.05 2.05
N GLU A 176 23.46 -7.45 3.21
CA GLU A 176 22.96 -6.13 3.57
C GLU A 176 23.32 -5.15 2.45
N THR A 177 22.33 -4.57 1.82
CA THR A 177 22.57 -3.41 0.98
C THR A 177 22.80 -2.22 1.92
N GLU A 178 23.96 -1.56 1.80
CA GLU A 178 24.32 -0.35 2.59
C GLU A 178 23.34 0.84 2.40
N ASP A 179 22.26 0.61 1.71
CA ASP A 179 21.25 1.59 1.31
C ASP A 179 20.20 1.88 2.42
N PHE A 180 20.34 1.30 3.64
CA PHE A 180 19.38 1.51 4.75
C PHE A 180 20.01 2.04 6.01
#